data_02e5a12ed49a4a780d0ce63f081d6997
#
_entry.id   02e5a12ed49a4a780d0ce63f081d6997
#
_cell.length_a   1.000
_cell.length_b   1.000
_cell.length_c   1.000
_cell.angle_alpha   90.00
_cell.angle_beta   90.00
_cell.angle_gamma   90.00
#
_symmetry.space_group_name_H-M   'P 1'
#
loop_
_entity.id
_entity.type
_entity.pdbx_description
1 polymer ?
#
loop_
_entity_poly.entity_id
_entity_poly.type
_entity_poly.pdbx_seq_one_letter_code
_entity_poly.pdbx_strand_id
1 'polypeptide(L)'
;TSGYMLSVDRALSDIDAIGIGRKGTIDKPYLLKAPFWTVDTLFYAIPKQNIDLQFSLSIFKKINWKKFDESTGVPSLSKTVINSVSVSVPSYEEQQKIGSFFKQLDDTIALHQRKLDLLKKQKKGFLQKMFV
;
A
#
# COMPACT_ATOMS: atom_id res chain seq x y z
N THR A 1 -3.99 8.01 6.79
CA THR A 1 -3.07 8.59 7.70
C THR A 1 -1.69 8.74 7.11
N SER A 2 -1.61 9.63 6.23
CA SER A 2 -0.35 10.08 5.68
C SER A 2 -0.02 11.44 6.29
N GLY A 3 1.25 11.70 6.45
CA GLY A 3 1.72 12.97 6.94
C GLY A 3 2.22 12.93 8.38
N TYR A 4 2.76 14.05 8.76
CA TYR A 4 3.43 14.23 10.03
C TYR A 4 2.45 14.87 11.02
N MET A 5 1.98 14.09 11.99
CA MET A 5 0.99 14.55 12.96
C MET A 5 1.59 14.88 14.32
N LEU A 6 2.65 14.17 14.71
CA LEU A 6 3.17 14.23 16.06
C LEU A 6 4.64 13.80 16.07
N SER A 7 5.45 14.47 16.86
CA SER A 7 6.82 14.04 17.09
C SER A 7 6.87 13.08 18.27
N VAL A 8 7.51 11.93 18.06
CA VAL A 8 7.69 10.93 19.13
C VAL A 8 9.18 10.56 19.21
N ASP A 9 9.62 10.22 20.41
CA ASP A 9 11.02 9.86 20.65
C ASP A 9 11.36 8.45 20.17
N ARG A 10 10.34 7.63 19.93
CA ARG A 10 10.48 6.22 19.66
C ARG A 10 9.55 5.77 18.55
N ALA A 11 10.10 5.08 17.55
CA ALA A 11 9.29 4.48 16.51
C ALA A 11 8.48 3.31 17.05
N LEU A 12 7.33 3.05 16.45
CA LEU A 12 6.49 1.90 16.75
C LEU A 12 7.15 0.61 16.24
N SER A 13 7.83 0.67 15.12
CA SER A 13 8.53 -0.47 14.53
C SER A 13 9.81 -0.02 13.84
N ASP A 14 10.85 -0.84 13.96
CA ASP A 14 12.12 -0.69 13.25
C ASP A 14 12.18 -1.57 11.99
N ILE A 15 11.12 -2.30 11.69
CA ILE A 15 11.03 -3.23 10.57
C ILE A 15 9.96 -2.73 9.62
N ASP A 16 10.23 -2.81 8.31
CA ASP A 16 9.24 -2.48 7.28
C ASP A 16 8.00 -3.36 7.42
N ALA A 17 6.85 -2.80 7.11
CA ALA A 17 5.58 -3.47 7.28
C ALA A 17 4.59 -3.07 6.20
N ILE A 18 3.43 -3.71 6.19
CA ILE A 18 2.31 -3.37 5.32
C ILE A 18 1.27 -2.64 6.16
N GLY A 19 0.93 -1.43 5.75
CA GLY A 19 -0.14 -0.66 6.36
C GLY A 19 -1.47 -0.97 5.69
N ILE A 20 -2.51 -1.15 6.50
CA ILE A 20 -3.87 -1.33 6.01
C ILE A 20 -4.83 -0.53 6.89
N GLY A 21 -5.75 0.19 6.26
CA GLY A 21 -6.69 1.03 6.99
C GLY A 21 -7.65 0.23 7.85
N ARG A 22 -7.84 0.68 9.08
CA ARG A 22 -8.83 0.12 9.99
C ARG A 22 -10.21 0.71 9.74
N LYS A 23 -10.26 2.02 9.51
CA LYS A 23 -11.49 2.77 9.23
C LYS A 23 -11.27 3.74 8.08
N GLY A 24 -12.30 3.93 7.27
CA GLY A 24 -12.25 4.83 6.12
C GLY A 24 -11.75 4.11 4.88
N THR A 25 -10.50 4.35 4.48
CA THR A 25 -9.89 3.69 3.32
C THR A 25 -9.31 2.34 3.75
N ILE A 26 -10.05 1.27 3.53
CA ILE A 26 -9.68 -0.09 3.96
C ILE A 26 -9.11 -0.96 2.83
N ASP A 27 -9.19 -0.49 1.59
CA ASP A 27 -8.87 -1.29 0.41
C ASP A 27 -7.60 -0.83 -0.33
N LYS A 28 -6.75 -0.06 0.33
CA LYS A 28 -5.50 0.45 -0.24
C LYS A 28 -4.30 0.17 0.67
N PRO A 29 -3.88 -1.11 0.78
CA PRO A 29 -2.67 -1.42 1.54
C PRO A 29 -1.45 -0.78 0.90
N TYR A 30 -0.48 -0.42 1.73
CA TYR A 30 0.75 0.22 1.26
C TYR A 30 1.94 -0.14 2.14
N LEU A 31 3.13 0.12 1.61
CA LEU A 31 4.36 -0.18 2.32
C LEU A 31 4.67 0.89 3.37
N LEU A 32 4.94 0.44 4.58
CA LEU A 32 5.44 1.29 5.67
C LEU A 32 6.93 1.08 5.80
N LYS A 33 7.71 2.10 5.50
CA LYS A 33 9.16 2.06 5.65
C LYS A 33 9.55 2.31 7.10
N ALA A 34 10.39 1.44 7.64
CA ALA A 34 10.92 1.63 8.99
C ALA A 34 11.95 2.75 9.03
N PRO A 35 12.10 3.46 10.15
CA PRO A 35 11.24 3.40 11.32
C PRO A 35 9.91 4.13 11.10
N PHE A 36 8.83 3.64 11.69
CA PHE A 36 7.53 4.29 11.53
C PHE A 36 6.72 4.29 12.83
N TRP A 37 5.70 5.12 12.85
CA TRP A 37 4.70 5.18 13.89
C TRP A 37 3.32 5.29 13.24
N THR A 38 2.31 4.67 13.84
CA THR A 38 0.94 4.66 13.28
C THR A 38 -0.06 5.24 14.26
N VAL A 39 -1.23 5.62 13.73
CA VAL A 39 -2.38 6.07 14.52
C VAL A 39 -3.45 4.97 14.55
N ASP A 40 -4.50 5.17 15.35
CA ASP A 40 -5.54 4.16 15.61
C ASP A 40 -6.36 3.77 14.38
N THR A 41 -6.32 4.55 13.32
CA THR A 41 -7.05 4.26 12.08
C THR A 41 -6.29 3.34 11.13
N LEU A 42 -5.13 2.86 11.53
CA LEU A 42 -4.26 2.04 10.70
C LEU A 42 -3.79 0.80 11.45
N PHE A 43 -3.93 -0.36 10.82
CA PHE A 43 -3.23 -1.56 11.22
C PHE A 43 -1.91 -1.68 10.44
N TYR A 44 -0.96 -2.40 11.00
CA TYR A 44 0.24 -2.76 10.27
C TYR A 44 0.54 -4.24 10.44
N ALA A 45 1.06 -4.85 9.39
CA ALA A 45 1.42 -6.27 9.37
C ALA A 45 2.90 -6.43 9.06
N ILE A 46 3.61 -7.12 9.92
CA ILE A 46 5.02 -7.45 9.71
C ILE A 46 5.08 -8.91 9.26
N PRO A 47 5.66 -9.18 8.08
CA PRO A 47 5.79 -10.56 7.62
C PRO A 47 6.61 -11.41 8.59
N LYS A 48 6.16 -12.64 8.79
CA LYS A 48 6.91 -13.61 9.59
C LYS A 48 8.14 -14.09 8.83
N GLN A 49 9.02 -14.80 9.52
CA GLN A 49 10.18 -15.44 8.91
C GLN A 49 9.75 -16.29 7.71
N ASN A 50 10.53 -16.24 6.64
CA ASN A 50 10.27 -16.95 5.37
C ASN A 50 9.05 -16.43 4.58
N ILE A 51 8.58 -15.25 4.89
CA ILE A 51 7.55 -14.56 4.11
C ILE A 51 8.16 -13.26 3.56
N ASP A 52 8.12 -13.11 2.24
CA ASP A 52 8.67 -11.92 1.59
C ASP A 52 7.73 -10.72 1.71
N LEU A 53 8.29 -9.55 2.03
CA LEU A 53 7.50 -8.32 2.22
C LEU A 53 6.80 -7.87 0.94
N GLN A 54 7.50 -7.82 -0.19
CA GLN A 54 6.93 -7.37 -1.46
C GLN A 54 5.86 -8.34 -1.97
N PHE A 55 6.09 -9.64 -1.80
CA PHE A 55 5.08 -10.65 -2.11
C PHE A 55 3.84 -10.45 -1.24
N SER A 56 4.01 -10.24 0.04
CA SER A 56 2.89 -10.00 0.97
C SER A 56 2.11 -8.75 0.60
N LEU A 57 2.80 -7.69 0.23
CA LEU A 57 2.15 -6.47 -0.24
C LEU A 57 1.31 -6.72 -1.49
N SER A 58 1.82 -7.51 -2.44
CA SER A 58 1.09 -7.89 -3.66
C SER A 58 -0.19 -8.67 -3.32
N ILE A 59 -0.11 -9.60 -2.37
CA ILE A 59 -1.27 -10.36 -1.90
C ILE A 59 -2.29 -9.43 -1.22
N PHE A 60 -1.85 -8.54 -0.35
CA PHE A 60 -2.73 -7.59 0.33
C PHE A 60 -3.47 -6.70 -0.68
N LYS A 61 -2.78 -6.25 -1.71
CA LYS A 61 -3.39 -5.44 -2.78
C LYS A 61 -4.42 -6.22 -3.60
N LYS A 62 -4.25 -7.54 -3.73
CA LYS A 62 -5.16 -8.40 -4.50
C LYS A 62 -6.44 -8.75 -3.74
N ILE A 63 -6.38 -8.81 -2.42
CA ILE A 63 -7.54 -9.16 -1.60
C ILE A 63 -8.60 -8.07 -1.73
N ASN A 64 -9.84 -8.49 -1.89
CA ASN A 64 -10.98 -7.56 -1.90
C ASN A 64 -11.41 -7.28 -0.46
N TRP A 65 -10.77 -6.31 0.16
CA TRP A 65 -11.02 -5.96 1.56
C TRP A 65 -12.42 -5.43 1.80
N LYS A 66 -13.08 -4.87 0.79
CA LYS A 66 -14.45 -4.38 0.92
C LYS A 66 -15.45 -5.47 1.25
N LYS A 67 -15.17 -6.72 0.87
CA LYS A 67 -16.00 -7.87 1.26
C LYS A 67 -15.98 -8.12 2.76
N PHE A 68 -14.96 -7.67 3.45
CA PHE A 68 -14.78 -7.88 4.88
C PHE A 68 -15.19 -6.67 5.71
N ASP A 69 -15.77 -5.65 5.08
CA ASP A 69 -16.28 -4.47 5.76
C ASP A 69 -17.44 -4.87 6.67
N GLU A 70 -17.30 -4.61 7.96
CA GLU A 70 -18.32 -4.95 8.97
C GLU A 70 -19.21 -3.77 9.33
N SER A 71 -18.98 -2.60 8.73
CA SER A 71 -19.71 -1.38 9.09
C SER A 71 -20.95 -1.18 8.23
N THR A 72 -21.89 -0.39 8.76
CA THR A 72 -23.04 0.10 7.99
C THR A 72 -22.87 1.55 7.55
N GLY A 73 -21.79 2.17 7.94
CA GLY A 73 -21.45 3.57 7.65
C GLY A 73 -20.06 3.69 7.09
N VAL A 74 -19.15 4.29 7.85
CA VAL A 74 -17.74 4.40 7.46
C VAL A 74 -17.13 2.99 7.35
N PRO A 75 -16.51 2.62 6.21
CA PRO A 75 -15.89 1.31 6.06
C PRO A 75 -14.90 1.01 7.17
N SER A 76 -14.92 -0.21 7.68
CA SER A 76 -14.04 -0.62 8.76
C SER A 76 -13.66 -2.11 8.67
N LEU A 77 -12.44 -2.41 9.13
CA LEU A 77 -11.94 -3.77 9.29
C LEU A 77 -11.60 -4.03 10.74
N SER A 78 -11.73 -5.27 11.18
CA SER A 78 -11.28 -5.71 12.50
C SER A 78 -10.02 -6.55 12.37
N LYS A 79 -9.24 -6.60 13.45
CA LYS A 79 -8.06 -7.46 13.52
C LYS A 79 -8.43 -8.93 13.31
N THR A 80 -9.56 -9.37 13.88
CA THR A 80 -10.06 -10.73 13.75
C THR A 80 -10.32 -11.09 12.28
N VAL A 81 -10.96 -10.19 11.54
CA VAL A 81 -11.25 -10.42 10.12
C VAL A 81 -9.96 -10.50 9.30
N ILE A 82 -9.03 -9.59 9.53
CA ILE A 82 -7.75 -9.60 8.83
C ILE A 82 -7.01 -10.91 9.10
N ASN A 83 -6.99 -11.36 10.34
CA ASN A 83 -6.33 -12.60 10.72
C ASN A 83 -7.04 -13.85 10.19
N SER A 84 -8.30 -13.76 9.81
CA SER A 84 -9.06 -14.89 9.26
C SER A 84 -8.76 -15.15 7.78
N VAL A 85 -8.13 -14.23 7.09
CA VAL A 85 -7.80 -14.40 5.67
C VAL A 85 -6.64 -15.39 5.54
N SER A 86 -6.87 -16.46 4.78
CA SER A 86 -5.86 -17.49 4.51
C SER A 86 -5.48 -17.48 3.05
N VAL A 87 -4.19 -17.60 2.78
CA VAL A 87 -3.66 -17.70 1.42
C VAL A 87 -2.61 -18.80 1.38
N SER A 88 -2.52 -19.48 0.24
CA SER A 88 -1.42 -20.41 -0.02
C SER A 88 -0.22 -19.64 -0.50
N VAL A 89 0.96 -19.93 0.01
CA VAL A 89 2.19 -19.27 -0.40
C VAL A 89 3.16 -20.28 -1.01
N PRO A 90 3.87 -19.90 -2.08
CA PRO A 90 4.92 -20.73 -2.66
C PRO A 90 6.18 -20.70 -1.80
N SER A 91 7.27 -21.33 -2.27
CA SER A 91 8.56 -21.25 -1.60
C SER A 91 9.02 -19.79 -1.44
N TYR A 92 9.88 -19.55 -0.45
CA TYR A 92 10.41 -18.22 -0.20
C TYR A 92 11.11 -17.63 -1.43
N GLU A 93 11.85 -18.45 -2.15
CA GLU A 93 12.53 -18.02 -3.37
C GLU A 93 11.55 -17.55 -4.45
N GLU A 94 10.46 -18.29 -4.64
CA GLU A 94 9.42 -17.88 -5.57
C GLU A 94 8.69 -16.63 -5.11
N GLN A 95 8.44 -16.51 -3.81
CA GLN A 95 7.85 -15.30 -3.25
C GLN A 95 8.71 -14.07 -3.59
N GLN A 96 10.02 -14.17 -3.45
CA GLN A 96 10.93 -13.09 -3.78
C GLN A 96 10.87 -12.70 -5.26
N LYS A 97 10.83 -13.69 -6.14
CA LYS A 97 10.73 -13.45 -7.59
C LYS A 97 9.41 -12.77 -7.95
N ILE A 98 8.31 -13.25 -7.41
CA ILE A 98 6.99 -12.70 -7.67
C ILE A 98 6.89 -11.28 -7.11
N GLY A 99 7.34 -11.06 -5.88
CA GLY A 99 7.33 -9.75 -5.25
C GLY A 99 8.16 -8.72 -6.01
N SER A 100 9.35 -9.11 -6.45
CA SER A 100 10.22 -8.24 -7.27
C SER A 100 9.59 -7.91 -8.61
N PHE A 101 8.95 -8.89 -9.25
CA PHE A 101 8.26 -8.68 -10.52
C PHE A 101 7.15 -7.64 -10.39
N PHE A 102 6.28 -7.79 -9.40
CA PHE A 102 5.19 -6.84 -9.20
C PHE A 102 5.68 -5.46 -8.77
N LYS A 103 6.74 -5.40 -7.97
CA LYS A 103 7.35 -4.12 -7.61
C LYS A 103 7.88 -3.38 -8.84
N GLN A 104 8.59 -4.08 -9.71
CA GLN A 104 9.10 -3.50 -10.96
C GLN A 104 7.97 -3.05 -11.87
N LEU A 105 6.91 -3.85 -11.95
CA LEU A 105 5.74 -3.51 -12.74
C LEU A 105 5.06 -2.25 -12.22
N ASP A 106 4.85 -2.15 -10.92
CA ASP A 106 4.25 -0.98 -10.29
C ASP A 106 5.11 0.27 -10.50
N ASP A 107 6.43 0.15 -10.36
CA ASP A 107 7.36 1.25 -10.60
C ASP A 107 7.31 1.72 -12.06
N THR A 108 7.20 0.80 -12.98
CA THR A 108 7.10 1.10 -14.43
C THR A 108 5.78 1.81 -14.73
N ILE A 109 4.67 1.35 -14.17
CA ILE A 109 3.36 2.00 -14.32
C ILE A 109 3.42 3.44 -13.78
N ALA A 110 3.99 3.62 -12.60
CA ALA A 110 4.11 4.94 -11.98
C ALA A 110 4.97 5.89 -12.85
N LEU A 111 6.06 5.38 -13.44
CA LEU A 111 6.90 6.15 -14.33
C LEU A 111 6.14 6.60 -15.58
N HIS A 112 5.41 5.69 -16.21
CA HIS A 112 4.63 6.01 -17.41
C HIS A 112 3.51 7.00 -17.11
N GLN A 113 2.85 6.89 -15.97
CA GLN A 113 1.83 7.85 -15.55
C GLN A 113 2.41 9.26 -15.39
N ARG A 114 3.60 9.36 -14.78
CA ARG A 114 4.28 10.66 -14.65
C ARG A 114 4.65 11.27 -15.99
N LYS A 115 5.14 10.46 -16.93
CA LYS A 115 5.44 10.90 -18.30
C LYS A 115 4.19 11.38 -19.01
N LEU A 116 3.09 10.65 -18.88
CA LEU A 116 1.82 11.02 -19.48
C LEU A 116 1.31 12.36 -18.93
N ASP A 117 1.36 12.55 -17.62
CA ASP A 117 0.94 13.79 -17.00
C ASP A 117 1.81 14.99 -17.47
N LEU A 118 3.11 14.78 -17.59
CA LEU A 118 4.01 15.80 -18.11
C LEU A 118 3.68 16.18 -19.56
N LEU A 119 3.42 15.18 -20.40
CA LEU A 119 3.04 15.43 -21.79
C LEU A 119 1.70 16.17 -21.90
N LYS A 120 0.74 15.84 -21.05
CA LYS A 120 -0.53 16.57 -20.98
C LYS A 120 -0.32 18.04 -20.60
N LYS A 121 0.56 18.30 -19.65
CA LYS A 121 0.89 19.67 -19.24
C LYS A 121 1.58 20.45 -20.37
N GLN A 122 2.50 19.82 -21.09
CA GLN A 122 3.17 20.43 -22.24
C GLN A 122 2.16 20.76 -23.35
N LYS A 123 1.27 19.83 -23.67
CA LYS A 123 0.20 20.05 -24.65
C LYS A 123 -0.65 21.26 -24.27
N LYS A 124 -1.07 21.32 -23.02
CA LYS A 124 -1.86 22.44 -22.50
C LYS A 124 -1.11 23.77 -22.65
N GLY A 125 0.18 23.77 -22.31
CA GLY A 125 1.02 24.98 -22.44
C GLY A 125 1.13 25.45 -23.89
N PHE A 126 1.35 24.54 -24.84
CA PHE A 126 1.40 24.90 -26.26
C PHE A 126 0.07 25.47 -26.76
N LEU A 127 -1.04 24.83 -26.41
CA LEU A 127 -2.36 25.31 -26.81
C LEU A 127 -2.64 26.72 -26.26
N GLN A 128 -2.26 26.97 -25.01
CA GLN A 128 -2.41 28.31 -24.44
C GLN A 128 -1.58 29.38 -25.19
N LYS A 129 -0.36 29.03 -25.60
CA LYS A 129 0.47 29.94 -26.38
C LYS A 129 -0.08 30.21 -27.79
N MET A 130 -0.73 29.22 -28.38
CA MET A 130 -1.27 29.30 -29.72
C MET A 130 -2.54 30.17 -29.82
N PHE A 131 -3.31 30.23 -28.75
CA PHE A 131 -4.63 30.88 -28.73
C PHE A 131 -4.70 32.12 -27.85
N VAL A 132 -3.59 32.64 -27.43
CA VAL A 132 -3.52 33.91 -26.67
C VAL A 132 -3.61 35.12 -27.57
#